data_ac2e9b749ff0d20d93f3c2046407121e
#
_entry.id   ac2e9b749ff0d20d93f3c2046407121e
#
_cell.length_a   1.000
_cell.length_b   1.000
_cell.length_c   1.000
_cell.angle_alpha   90.00
_cell.angle_beta   90.00
_cell.angle_gamma   90.00
#
_symmetry.space_group_name_H-M   'P 1'
#
loop_
_entity.id
_entity.type
_entity.pdbx_description
1 polymer ?
#
loop_
_entity_poly.entity_id
_entity_poly.type
_entity_poly.pdbx_seq_one_letter_code
_entity_poly.pdbx_strand_id
1 'polypeptide(L)'
;SVLRDGSLVMTKPSKETDMNELIAAMVGRSLDNRFPPVDNTPGETILSVQNISTKYAPKLQNISFDIKKGEIFGFYGLVGAGRTELLETIFGIRTRAEGNIVYDGKVLNFSSPKDAMDHGFALITEERKANGLFLKGDITFNTTIANMKHYKSGIALSHDKMVRATAEEIKIMHTKCMGPDDMIANLSGGNQQKVIFGKWLERSPSVFMMDDPTRGIDVGAKYEIYELIINMAKQGKTIIVVSSEMPEILGITNRIGVMSNGRLAGIVNTKETNQEELLRLSAKYL
;
A
#
# COMPACT_ATOMS: atom_id res chain seq x y z
N SER A 1 -6.21 -17.26 -28.49
CA SER A 1 -5.04 -16.38 -28.68
C SER A 1 -4.84 -15.49 -27.47
N VAL A 2 -3.61 -15.27 -27.09
CA VAL A 2 -3.19 -14.35 -26.01
C VAL A 2 -2.45 -13.18 -26.62
N LEU A 3 -2.90 -11.98 -26.27
CA LEU A 3 -2.26 -10.72 -26.64
C LEU A 3 -1.63 -10.07 -25.38
N ARG A 4 -0.42 -9.52 -25.52
CA ARG A 4 0.25 -8.74 -24.49
C ARG A 4 0.92 -7.51 -25.12
N ASP A 5 0.64 -6.34 -24.55
CA ASP A 5 1.18 -5.05 -25.05
C ASP A 5 0.98 -4.85 -26.58
N GLY A 6 -0.19 -5.27 -27.09
CA GLY A 6 -0.54 -5.17 -28.51
C GLY A 6 0.09 -6.24 -29.42
N SER A 7 0.91 -7.15 -28.87
CA SER A 7 1.58 -8.22 -29.62
C SER A 7 0.93 -9.58 -29.37
N LEU A 8 0.85 -10.43 -30.40
CA LEU A 8 0.40 -11.81 -30.27
C LEU A 8 1.49 -12.66 -29.61
N VAL A 9 1.22 -13.18 -28.43
CA VAL A 9 2.17 -14.00 -27.65
C VAL A 9 1.98 -15.49 -27.96
N MET A 10 0.73 -15.95 -28.01
CA MET A 10 0.41 -17.37 -28.16
C MET A 10 -0.97 -17.57 -28.83
N THR A 11 -1.08 -18.61 -29.63
CA THR A 11 -2.35 -19.15 -30.11
C THR A 11 -2.37 -20.66 -29.95
N LYS A 12 -3.32 -21.18 -29.17
CA LYS A 12 -3.55 -22.63 -28.96
C LYS A 12 -5.04 -22.94 -28.92
N PRO A 13 -5.44 -24.18 -29.22
CA PRO A 13 -6.79 -24.65 -28.94
C PRO A 13 -7.11 -24.58 -27.45
N SER A 14 -8.34 -24.15 -27.09
CA SER A 14 -8.73 -24.00 -25.68
C SER A 14 -8.66 -25.31 -24.88
N LYS A 15 -8.88 -26.45 -25.54
CA LYS A 15 -8.80 -27.78 -24.91
C LYS A 15 -7.37 -28.22 -24.56
N GLU A 16 -6.35 -27.61 -25.16
CA GLU A 16 -4.94 -27.93 -24.99
C GLU A 16 -4.22 -26.86 -24.15
N THR A 17 -4.96 -25.90 -23.60
CA THR A 17 -4.39 -24.76 -22.89
C THR A 17 -4.67 -24.86 -21.41
N ASP A 18 -3.62 -24.89 -20.61
CA ASP A 18 -3.72 -24.79 -19.15
C ASP A 18 -3.90 -23.32 -18.70
N MET A 19 -4.64 -23.12 -17.61
CA MET A 19 -4.89 -21.80 -17.06
C MET A 19 -3.58 -21.09 -16.65
N ASN A 20 -2.63 -21.81 -16.07
CA ASN A 20 -1.33 -21.26 -15.69
C ASN A 20 -0.51 -20.83 -16.89
N GLU A 21 -0.57 -21.58 -17.99
CA GLU A 21 0.07 -21.22 -19.26
C GLU A 21 -0.54 -19.94 -19.85
N LEU A 22 -1.88 -19.81 -19.80
CA LEU A 22 -2.56 -18.59 -20.25
C LEU A 22 -2.11 -17.37 -19.46
N ILE A 23 -2.11 -17.48 -18.15
CA ILE A 23 -1.72 -16.38 -17.27
C ILE A 23 -0.23 -16.06 -17.46
N ALA A 24 0.63 -17.07 -17.57
CA ALA A 24 2.06 -16.87 -17.85
C ALA A 24 2.28 -16.11 -19.18
N ALA A 25 1.54 -16.48 -20.23
CA ALA A 25 1.61 -15.79 -21.52
C ALA A 25 1.10 -14.34 -21.44
N MET A 26 0.04 -14.08 -20.68
CA MET A 26 -0.51 -12.73 -20.48
C MET A 26 0.43 -11.84 -19.65
N VAL A 27 1.06 -12.39 -18.61
CA VAL A 27 1.92 -11.65 -17.66
C VAL A 27 3.37 -11.60 -18.15
N GLY A 28 3.81 -12.59 -18.94
CA GLY A 28 5.18 -12.67 -19.47
C GLY A 28 6.17 -13.42 -18.59
N ARG A 29 5.70 -14.13 -17.58
CA ARG A 29 6.50 -14.98 -16.67
C ARG A 29 5.68 -16.17 -16.20
N SER A 30 6.34 -17.27 -15.82
CA SER A 30 5.68 -18.42 -15.21
C SER A 30 5.07 -18.04 -13.87
N LEU A 31 3.87 -18.54 -13.57
CA LEU A 31 3.14 -18.30 -12.31
C LEU A 31 3.61 -19.22 -11.17
N ASP A 32 4.72 -19.93 -11.33
CA ASP A 32 5.27 -20.75 -10.25
C ASP A 32 5.53 -19.94 -8.97
N ASN A 33 5.65 -18.59 -9.12
CA ASN A 33 5.72 -17.64 -8.02
C ASN A 33 4.73 -16.48 -8.22
N ARG A 34 3.48 -16.66 -7.78
CA ARG A 34 2.45 -15.62 -7.78
C ARG A 34 2.86 -14.37 -6.98
N PHE A 35 3.71 -14.54 -5.98
CA PHE A 35 4.24 -13.49 -5.12
C PHE A 35 5.77 -13.53 -5.12
N PRO A 36 6.45 -12.37 -5.06
CA PRO A 36 7.90 -12.34 -4.86
C PRO A 36 8.29 -12.93 -3.49
N PRO A 37 9.51 -13.45 -3.34
CA PRO A 37 9.96 -13.96 -2.04
C PRO A 37 10.03 -12.82 -1.01
N VAL A 38 9.44 -13.06 0.17
CA VAL A 38 9.50 -12.15 1.32
C VAL A 38 10.78 -12.45 2.11
N ASP A 39 11.86 -11.77 1.72
CA ASP A 39 13.23 -11.98 2.22
C ASP A 39 13.77 -10.78 2.99
N ASN A 40 12.89 -9.84 3.38
CA ASN A 40 13.22 -8.77 4.32
C ASN A 40 13.43 -9.34 5.73
N THR A 41 14.30 -8.70 6.51
CA THR A 41 14.59 -9.09 7.89
C THR A 41 14.09 -8.01 8.84
N PRO A 42 12.96 -8.26 9.56
CA PRO A 42 12.46 -7.34 10.57
C PRO A 42 13.46 -7.13 11.71
N GLY A 43 13.71 -5.86 12.04
CA GLY A 43 14.61 -5.45 13.11
C GLY A 43 13.94 -5.32 14.49
N GLU A 44 14.30 -4.28 15.23
CA GLU A 44 13.68 -3.94 16.52
C GLU A 44 12.30 -3.28 16.33
N THR A 45 11.48 -3.29 17.38
CA THR A 45 10.19 -2.60 17.41
C THR A 45 10.41 -1.10 17.25
N ILE A 46 9.77 -0.51 16.23
CA ILE A 46 9.89 0.91 15.92
C ILE A 46 8.56 1.65 16.06
N LEU A 47 7.44 0.98 15.82
CA LEU A 47 6.09 1.53 15.94
C LEU A 47 5.27 0.67 16.92
N SER A 48 4.66 1.30 17.91
CA SER A 48 3.75 0.67 18.86
C SER A 48 2.44 1.44 18.87
N VAL A 49 1.36 0.76 18.60
CA VAL A 49 -0.01 1.25 18.69
C VAL A 49 -0.61 0.67 19.96
N GLN A 50 -1.08 1.54 20.87
CA GLN A 50 -1.47 1.15 22.21
C GLN A 50 -2.89 1.59 22.54
N ASN A 51 -3.79 0.63 22.76
CA ASN A 51 -5.17 0.82 23.24
C ASN A 51 -6.00 1.79 22.39
N ILE A 52 -5.79 1.81 21.07
CA ILE A 52 -6.50 2.71 20.16
C ILE A 52 -7.99 2.38 20.17
N SER A 53 -8.78 3.40 20.51
CA SER A 53 -10.25 3.35 20.43
C SER A 53 -10.79 4.60 19.73
N THR A 54 -11.93 4.46 19.05
CA THR A 54 -12.62 5.58 18.39
C THR A 54 -14.03 5.78 18.98
N LYS A 55 -14.52 7.02 18.92
CA LYS A 55 -15.83 7.37 19.48
C LYS A 55 -16.98 7.07 18.52
N TYR A 56 -16.76 7.28 17.22
CA TYR A 56 -17.79 7.19 16.19
C TYR A 56 -17.68 5.89 15.40
N ALA A 57 -18.80 5.43 14.88
CA ALA A 57 -18.88 4.22 14.06
C ALA A 57 -18.18 4.40 12.70
N PRO A 58 -17.59 3.33 12.11
CA PRO A 58 -17.29 2.05 12.77
C PRO A 58 -16.32 2.23 13.93
N LYS A 59 -16.64 1.63 15.08
CA LYS A 59 -15.84 1.82 16.30
C LYS A 59 -14.66 0.86 16.35
N LEU A 60 -13.47 1.42 16.55
CA LEU A 60 -12.32 0.66 17.00
C LEU A 60 -12.37 0.52 18.52
N GLN A 61 -11.96 -0.64 19.03
CA GLN A 61 -12.05 -0.97 20.45
C GLN A 61 -10.73 -1.58 20.93
N ASN A 62 -9.96 -0.80 21.69
CA ASN A 62 -8.76 -1.24 22.41
C ASN A 62 -7.77 -2.00 21.55
N ILE A 63 -7.39 -1.44 20.39
CA ILE A 63 -6.45 -2.06 19.46
C ILE A 63 -5.01 -1.77 19.90
N SER A 64 -4.22 -2.83 20.07
CA SER A 64 -2.81 -2.74 20.41
C SER A 64 -1.97 -3.72 19.60
N PHE A 65 -0.88 -3.23 19.01
CA PHE A 65 0.10 -4.03 18.28
C PHE A 65 1.42 -3.27 18.12
N ASP A 66 2.49 -4.03 17.86
CA ASP A 66 3.81 -3.51 17.60
C ASP A 66 4.30 -3.93 16.22
N ILE A 67 5.04 -3.05 15.56
CA ILE A 67 5.64 -3.30 14.26
C ILE A 67 7.14 -3.03 14.33
N LYS A 68 7.92 -3.89 13.69
CA LYS A 68 9.36 -3.81 13.64
C LYS A 68 9.84 -3.00 12.44
N LYS A 69 11.01 -2.39 12.56
CA LYS A 69 11.67 -1.72 11.43
C LYS A 69 11.91 -2.71 10.29
N GLY A 70 11.56 -2.33 9.07
CA GLY A 70 11.71 -3.21 7.91
C GLY A 70 10.71 -4.38 7.87
N GLU A 71 9.67 -4.36 8.70
CA GLU A 71 8.59 -5.35 8.69
C GLU A 71 7.49 -4.96 7.70
N ILE A 72 6.91 -5.96 7.04
CA ILE A 72 5.64 -5.86 6.34
C ILE A 72 4.58 -6.51 7.23
N PHE A 73 3.79 -5.67 7.90
CA PHE A 73 2.70 -6.09 8.78
C PHE A 73 1.37 -6.02 8.03
N GLY A 74 0.72 -7.15 7.84
CA GLY A 74 -0.56 -7.24 7.15
C GLY A 74 -1.75 -7.07 8.08
N PHE A 75 -2.83 -6.44 7.62
CA PHE A 75 -4.14 -6.54 8.27
C PHE A 75 -5.12 -7.27 7.36
N TYR A 76 -5.76 -8.27 7.92
CA TYR A 76 -6.86 -9.00 7.31
C TYR A 76 -8.13 -8.90 8.17
N GLY A 77 -9.29 -9.10 7.56
CA GLY A 77 -10.59 -9.13 8.23
C GLY A 77 -11.73 -9.02 7.22
N LEU A 78 -12.93 -9.36 7.64
CA LEU A 78 -14.12 -9.25 6.79
C LEU A 78 -14.45 -7.78 6.46
N VAL A 79 -15.31 -7.56 5.48
CA VAL A 79 -15.79 -6.23 5.12
C VAL A 79 -16.44 -5.58 6.35
N GLY A 80 -16.07 -4.32 6.65
CA GLY A 80 -16.52 -3.62 7.84
C GLY A 80 -15.79 -3.98 9.13
N ALA A 81 -14.72 -4.79 9.10
CA ALA A 81 -13.94 -5.15 10.30
C ALA A 81 -13.18 -3.99 10.95
N GLY A 82 -13.09 -2.82 10.31
CA GLY A 82 -12.43 -1.64 10.86
C GLY A 82 -10.98 -1.43 10.40
N ARG A 83 -10.54 -2.09 9.33
CA ARG A 83 -9.16 -2.02 8.81
C ARG A 83 -8.80 -0.62 8.29
N THR A 84 -9.60 -0.07 7.39
CA THR A 84 -9.48 1.29 6.85
C THR A 84 -9.53 2.32 7.98
N GLU A 85 -10.49 2.17 8.89
CA GLU A 85 -10.66 3.05 10.04
C GLU A 85 -9.43 3.06 10.95
N LEU A 86 -8.75 1.94 11.09
CA LEU A 86 -7.51 1.84 11.85
C LEU A 86 -6.39 2.66 11.19
N LEU A 87 -6.16 2.50 9.89
CA LEU A 87 -5.16 3.28 9.16
C LEU A 87 -5.49 4.77 9.19
N GLU A 88 -6.75 5.16 8.96
CA GLU A 88 -7.21 6.55 9.02
C GLU A 88 -7.04 7.15 10.42
N THR A 89 -7.24 6.37 11.48
CA THR A 89 -7.05 6.82 12.88
C THR A 89 -5.58 7.02 13.18
N ILE A 90 -4.71 6.10 12.75
CA ILE A 90 -3.25 6.24 12.91
C ILE A 90 -2.73 7.44 12.13
N PHE A 91 -3.27 7.71 10.93
CA PHE A 91 -2.84 8.82 10.08
C PHE A 91 -3.43 10.19 10.49
N GLY A 92 -4.34 10.23 11.47
CA GLY A 92 -4.97 11.46 11.94
C GLY A 92 -6.11 11.98 11.06
N ILE A 93 -6.69 11.15 10.18
CA ILE A 93 -7.93 11.45 9.44
C ILE A 93 -9.14 11.31 10.37
N ARG A 94 -9.17 10.21 11.16
CA ARG A 94 -10.21 9.97 12.16
C ARG A 94 -9.72 10.36 13.54
N THR A 95 -10.60 10.96 14.33
CA THR A 95 -10.30 11.34 15.72
C THR A 95 -10.19 10.08 16.60
N ARG A 96 -9.03 9.92 17.20
CA ARG A 96 -8.78 8.95 18.25
C ARG A 96 -9.46 9.40 19.55
N ALA A 97 -10.18 8.49 20.21
CA ALA A 97 -10.79 8.76 21.51
C ALA A 97 -9.81 8.43 22.66
N GLU A 98 -9.09 7.30 22.52
CA GLU A 98 -8.16 6.78 23.52
C GLU A 98 -6.95 6.13 22.87
N GLY A 99 -5.90 5.91 23.65
CA GLY A 99 -4.69 5.21 23.27
C GLY A 99 -3.58 6.10 22.76
N ASN A 100 -2.43 5.49 22.45
CA ASN A 100 -1.23 6.18 22.02
C ASN A 100 -0.63 5.55 20.77
N ILE A 101 0.11 6.35 20.01
CA ILE A 101 0.99 5.90 18.93
C ILE A 101 2.40 6.25 19.40
N VAL A 102 3.27 5.26 19.52
CA VAL A 102 4.67 5.45 19.88
C VAL A 102 5.53 5.08 18.67
N TYR A 103 6.31 6.01 18.18
CA TYR A 103 7.24 5.79 17.08
C TYR A 103 8.64 6.22 17.48
N ASP A 104 9.62 5.33 17.30
CA ASP A 104 11.02 5.54 17.70
C ASP A 104 11.14 6.01 19.17
N GLY A 105 10.41 5.34 20.07
CA GLY A 105 10.37 5.64 21.51
C GLY A 105 9.61 6.93 21.90
N LYS A 106 9.06 7.68 20.94
CA LYS A 106 8.34 8.92 21.19
C LYS A 106 6.83 8.75 21.01
N VAL A 107 6.05 9.26 21.96
CA VAL A 107 4.60 9.33 21.84
C VAL A 107 4.23 10.40 20.82
N LEU A 108 3.51 10.01 19.77
CA LEU A 108 3.04 10.90 18.72
C LEU A 108 1.55 11.16 18.87
N ASN A 109 1.18 12.41 18.70
CA ASN A 109 -0.21 12.88 18.77
C ASN A 109 -0.56 13.58 17.46
N PHE A 110 -1.07 12.83 16.51
CA PHE A 110 -1.51 13.40 15.25
C PHE A 110 -2.90 14.00 15.39
N SER A 111 -3.02 15.29 15.16
CA SER A 111 -4.30 16.02 15.09
C SER A 111 -4.81 16.17 13.66
N SER A 112 -3.95 15.84 12.67
CA SER A 112 -4.26 15.94 11.26
C SER A 112 -3.35 15.03 10.43
N PRO A 113 -3.76 14.69 9.17
CA PRO A 113 -2.90 14.01 8.22
C PRO A 113 -1.55 14.71 8.00
N LYS A 114 -1.55 16.05 8.04
CA LYS A 114 -0.33 16.84 7.90
C LYS A 114 0.68 16.53 9.00
N ASP A 115 0.23 16.37 10.24
CA ASP A 115 1.11 16.02 11.36
C ASP A 115 1.74 14.64 11.15
N ALA A 116 0.96 13.65 10.70
CA ALA A 116 1.48 12.32 10.37
C ALA A 116 2.51 12.40 9.24
N MET A 117 2.22 13.15 8.17
CA MET A 117 3.15 13.36 7.05
C MET A 117 4.45 14.03 7.49
N ASP A 118 4.38 15.02 8.37
CA ASP A 118 5.56 15.73 8.87
C ASP A 118 6.41 14.86 9.83
N HIS A 119 5.85 13.76 10.35
CA HIS A 119 6.56 12.71 11.13
C HIS A 119 6.97 11.49 10.28
N GLY A 120 6.90 11.59 8.96
CA GLY A 120 7.37 10.53 8.05
C GLY A 120 6.39 9.38 7.86
N PHE A 121 5.09 9.60 8.07
CA PHE A 121 4.04 8.64 7.74
C PHE A 121 3.45 8.94 6.36
N ALA A 122 3.11 7.89 5.61
CA ALA A 122 2.41 7.96 4.34
C ALA A 122 1.18 7.05 4.36
N LEU A 123 0.11 7.44 3.68
CA LEU A 123 -1.10 6.64 3.54
C LEU A 123 -1.53 6.56 2.07
N ILE A 124 -1.51 5.36 1.51
CA ILE A 124 -2.16 5.03 0.24
C ILE A 124 -3.58 4.55 0.57
N THR A 125 -4.57 5.23 0.01
CA THR A 125 -5.99 4.96 0.26
C THR A 125 -6.56 3.96 -0.74
N GLU A 126 -7.58 3.20 -0.34
CA GLU A 126 -8.27 2.21 -1.15
C GLU A 126 -8.84 2.81 -2.45
N GLU A 127 -9.56 3.94 -2.34
CA GLU A 127 -10.20 4.60 -3.47
C GLU A 127 -9.21 5.51 -4.22
N ARG A 128 -8.38 4.91 -5.09
CA ARG A 128 -7.34 5.60 -5.89
C ARG A 128 -7.85 6.84 -6.60
N LYS A 129 -9.00 6.73 -7.29
CA LYS A 129 -9.54 7.82 -8.12
C LYS A 129 -10.19 8.93 -7.31
N ALA A 130 -10.78 8.61 -6.16
CA ALA A 130 -11.45 9.59 -5.32
C ALA A 130 -10.49 10.31 -4.37
N ASN A 131 -9.56 9.56 -3.75
CA ASN A 131 -8.74 10.06 -2.65
C ASN A 131 -7.23 10.06 -2.95
N GLY A 132 -6.79 9.32 -3.98
CA GLY A 132 -5.38 9.15 -4.30
C GLY A 132 -4.85 10.09 -5.36
N LEU A 133 -5.68 10.52 -6.33
CA LEU A 133 -5.28 11.24 -7.54
C LEU A 133 -6.14 12.45 -7.83
N PHE A 134 -5.53 13.45 -8.44
CA PHE A 134 -6.19 14.56 -9.12
C PHE A 134 -6.34 14.21 -10.60
N LEU A 135 -7.47 13.63 -10.98
CA LEU A 135 -7.69 13.09 -12.34
C LEU A 135 -7.61 14.14 -13.46
N LYS A 136 -7.81 15.42 -13.13
CA LYS A 136 -7.66 16.54 -14.08
C LYS A 136 -6.24 17.11 -14.11
N GLY A 137 -5.30 16.57 -13.33
CA GLY A 137 -3.90 16.95 -13.30
C GLY A 137 -3.04 16.01 -14.14
N ASP A 138 -1.85 16.50 -14.47
CA ASP A 138 -0.78 15.70 -15.08
C ASP A 138 -0.05 14.85 -14.04
N ILE A 139 0.92 14.06 -14.48
CA ILE A 139 1.75 13.23 -13.61
C ILE A 139 2.58 14.12 -12.68
N THR A 140 3.13 15.23 -13.18
CA THR A 140 3.94 16.18 -12.40
C THR A 140 3.19 16.71 -11.20
N PHE A 141 1.97 17.18 -11.40
CA PHE A 141 1.14 17.67 -10.30
C PHE A 141 0.83 16.56 -9.29
N ASN A 142 0.44 15.38 -9.77
CA ASN A 142 0.08 14.26 -8.91
C ASN A 142 1.27 13.72 -8.11
N THR A 143 2.48 13.69 -8.68
CA THR A 143 3.69 13.24 -8.00
C THR A 143 4.13 14.23 -6.92
N THR A 144 4.09 15.53 -7.21
CA THR A 144 4.74 16.54 -6.36
C THR A 144 3.83 17.18 -5.31
N ILE A 145 2.50 17.05 -5.43
CA ILE A 145 1.53 17.73 -4.57
C ILE A 145 1.71 17.45 -3.08
N ALA A 146 2.15 16.26 -2.71
CA ALA A 146 2.37 15.90 -1.31
C ALA A 146 3.60 16.62 -0.71
N ASN A 147 4.52 17.13 -1.55
CA ASN A 147 5.78 17.72 -1.15
C ASN A 147 6.02 19.13 -1.72
N MET A 148 4.96 19.88 -1.99
CA MET A 148 5.01 21.23 -2.62
C MET A 148 6.02 22.19 -1.97
N LYS A 149 6.23 22.08 -0.65
CA LYS A 149 7.20 22.93 0.06
C LYS A 149 8.64 22.76 -0.43
N HIS A 150 9.00 21.55 -0.88
CA HIS A 150 10.32 21.22 -1.40
C HIS A 150 10.63 21.98 -2.72
N TYR A 151 9.60 22.27 -3.49
CA TYR A 151 9.73 22.90 -4.80
C TYR A 151 9.62 24.44 -4.78
N LYS A 152 9.56 25.04 -3.59
CA LYS A 152 9.55 26.50 -3.47
C LYS A 152 10.85 27.11 -3.99
N SER A 153 10.70 28.21 -4.76
CA SER A 153 11.78 29.07 -5.23
C SER A 153 11.32 30.52 -4.99
N GLY A 154 11.72 31.11 -3.86
CA GLY A 154 11.18 32.38 -3.42
C GLY A 154 9.68 32.28 -3.06
N ILE A 155 8.86 33.13 -3.69
CA ILE A 155 7.40 33.17 -3.49
C ILE A 155 6.63 32.19 -4.40
N ALA A 156 7.27 31.60 -5.40
CA ALA A 156 6.65 30.71 -6.39
C ALA A 156 7.14 29.26 -6.26
N LEU A 157 6.50 28.36 -7.00
CA LEU A 157 6.97 26.97 -7.18
C LEU A 157 7.84 26.89 -8.43
N SER A 158 8.92 26.12 -8.36
CA SER A 158 9.77 25.85 -9.52
C SER A 158 9.22 24.65 -10.31
N HIS A 159 8.55 24.95 -11.41
CA HIS A 159 8.03 23.92 -12.31
C HIS A 159 9.14 22.99 -12.83
N ASP A 160 10.30 23.54 -13.21
CA ASP A 160 11.44 22.74 -13.69
C ASP A 160 11.93 21.72 -12.66
N LYS A 161 11.94 22.06 -11.35
CA LYS A 161 12.30 21.12 -10.29
C LYS A 161 11.25 20.02 -10.16
N MET A 162 9.96 20.38 -10.24
CA MET A 162 8.85 19.43 -10.18
C MET A 162 8.92 18.43 -11.34
N VAL A 163 9.12 18.90 -12.58
CA VAL A 163 9.25 18.07 -13.77
C VAL A 163 10.44 17.12 -13.68
N ARG A 164 11.62 17.61 -13.21
CA ARG A 164 12.81 16.75 -13.03
C ARG A 164 12.57 15.65 -12.01
N ALA A 165 12.02 15.97 -10.83
CA ALA A 165 11.70 14.98 -9.81
C ALA A 165 10.70 13.95 -10.33
N THR A 166 9.67 14.38 -11.03
CA THR A 166 8.69 13.50 -11.66
C THR A 166 9.32 12.58 -12.70
N ALA A 167 10.24 13.10 -13.53
CA ALA A 167 10.95 12.28 -14.52
C ALA A 167 11.84 11.20 -13.87
N GLU A 168 12.41 11.47 -12.70
CA GLU A 168 13.15 10.49 -11.89
C GLU A 168 12.20 9.44 -11.30
N GLU A 169 11.07 9.85 -10.72
CA GLU A 169 10.06 8.91 -10.19
C GLU A 169 9.45 8.03 -11.28
N ILE A 170 9.18 8.55 -12.47
CA ILE A 170 8.75 7.75 -13.63
C ILE A 170 9.75 6.63 -13.94
N LYS A 171 11.05 6.90 -13.87
CA LYS A 171 12.11 5.91 -14.10
C LYS A 171 12.18 4.89 -12.98
N ILE A 172 12.19 5.34 -11.72
CA ILE A 172 12.25 4.47 -10.52
C ILE A 172 11.05 3.52 -10.48
N MET A 173 9.87 4.03 -10.76
CA MET A 173 8.62 3.28 -10.73
C MET A 173 8.35 2.49 -12.02
N HIS A 174 9.19 2.65 -13.05
CA HIS A 174 8.93 2.09 -14.38
C HIS A 174 7.50 2.40 -14.88
N THR A 175 7.07 3.66 -14.69
CA THR A 175 5.73 4.11 -15.09
C THR A 175 5.65 4.24 -16.61
N LYS A 176 4.72 3.52 -17.25
CA LYS A 176 4.49 3.62 -18.70
C LYS A 176 3.61 4.84 -18.98
N CYS A 177 4.21 5.91 -19.54
CA CYS A 177 3.56 7.18 -19.90
C CYS A 177 4.34 7.87 -21.03
N MET A 178 3.78 8.93 -21.58
CA MET A 178 4.43 9.75 -22.62
C MET A 178 5.47 10.72 -22.01
N GLY A 179 5.34 11.06 -20.73
CA GLY A 179 6.25 11.94 -20.00
C GLY A 179 5.59 12.57 -18.78
N PRO A 180 6.30 13.46 -18.05
CA PRO A 180 5.79 14.13 -16.85
C PRO A 180 4.49 14.92 -17.04
N ASP A 181 4.29 15.46 -18.24
CA ASP A 181 3.11 16.29 -18.58
C ASP A 181 1.90 15.46 -19.06
N ASP A 182 2.03 14.11 -19.11
CA ASP A 182 0.89 13.26 -19.48
C ASP A 182 -0.20 13.32 -18.42
N MET A 183 -1.45 13.37 -18.90
CA MET A 183 -2.60 13.43 -17.99
C MET A 183 -2.77 12.11 -17.26
N ILE A 184 -2.88 12.17 -15.93
CA ILE A 184 -3.01 10.98 -15.09
C ILE A 184 -4.21 10.11 -15.49
N ALA A 185 -5.27 10.69 -16.02
CA ALA A 185 -6.47 10.00 -16.47
C ALA A 185 -6.21 9.06 -17.68
N ASN A 186 -5.17 9.31 -18.47
CA ASN A 186 -4.79 8.49 -19.63
C ASN A 186 -4.05 7.21 -19.26
N LEU A 187 -3.54 7.13 -18.02
CA LEU A 187 -2.75 5.99 -17.59
C LEU A 187 -3.64 4.79 -17.22
N SER A 188 -3.11 3.58 -17.44
CA SER A 188 -3.70 2.35 -16.91
C SER A 188 -3.74 2.38 -15.37
N GLY A 189 -4.61 1.54 -14.77
CA GLY A 189 -4.75 1.47 -13.32
C GLY A 189 -3.43 1.19 -12.60
N GLY A 190 -2.60 0.28 -13.12
CA GLY A 190 -1.29 -0.02 -12.55
C GLY A 190 -0.32 1.17 -12.62
N ASN A 191 -0.30 1.91 -13.73
CA ASN A 191 0.55 3.10 -13.85
C ASN A 191 0.05 4.26 -12.98
N GLN A 192 -1.27 4.44 -12.84
CA GLN A 192 -1.84 5.38 -11.87
C GLN A 192 -1.39 5.07 -10.44
N GLN A 193 -1.39 3.78 -10.07
CA GLN A 193 -0.93 3.34 -8.75
C GLN A 193 0.55 3.63 -8.53
N LYS A 194 1.39 3.40 -9.54
CA LYS A 194 2.82 3.74 -9.49
C LYS A 194 3.05 5.24 -9.26
N VAL A 195 2.25 6.11 -9.88
CA VAL A 195 2.31 7.56 -9.60
C VAL A 195 1.92 7.87 -8.15
N ILE A 196 0.95 7.16 -7.56
CA ILE A 196 0.60 7.32 -6.14
C ILE A 196 1.78 6.89 -5.24
N PHE A 197 2.44 5.78 -5.55
CA PHE A 197 3.65 5.39 -4.82
C PHE A 197 4.75 6.43 -4.95
N GLY A 198 5.06 6.91 -6.16
CA GLY A 198 6.03 7.98 -6.43
C GLY A 198 5.72 9.25 -5.64
N LYS A 199 4.45 9.69 -5.61
CA LYS A 199 3.98 10.83 -4.79
C LYS A 199 4.42 10.73 -3.32
N TRP A 200 4.31 9.55 -2.74
CA TRP A 200 4.68 9.34 -1.33
C TRP A 200 6.18 9.12 -1.15
N LEU A 201 6.84 8.43 -2.07
CA LEU A 201 8.29 8.21 -2.04
C LEU A 201 9.06 9.53 -2.10
N GLU A 202 8.56 10.52 -2.83
CA GLU A 202 9.08 11.87 -2.90
C GLU A 202 9.24 12.55 -1.52
N ARG A 203 8.47 12.12 -0.53
CA ARG A 203 8.62 12.57 0.87
C ARG A 203 9.55 11.69 1.69
N SER A 204 10.08 10.61 1.13
CA SER A 204 10.92 9.65 1.83
C SER A 204 10.36 9.17 3.18
N PRO A 205 9.11 8.70 3.26
CA PRO A 205 8.51 8.32 4.52
C PRO A 205 9.21 7.12 5.15
N SER A 206 9.14 7.04 6.47
CA SER A 206 9.67 5.92 7.26
C SER A 206 8.62 4.84 7.49
N VAL A 207 7.34 5.25 7.57
CA VAL A 207 6.18 4.37 7.75
C VAL A 207 5.24 4.52 6.56
N PHE A 208 5.02 3.42 5.85
CA PHE A 208 4.09 3.33 4.73
C PHE A 208 2.86 2.54 5.15
N MET A 209 1.70 3.16 5.11
CA MET A 209 0.41 2.52 5.32
C MET A 209 -0.32 2.43 3.98
N MET A 210 -0.87 1.27 3.66
CA MET A 210 -1.47 0.98 2.36
C MET A 210 -2.79 0.24 2.55
N ASP A 211 -3.86 0.83 2.04
CA ASP A 211 -5.20 0.25 2.08
C ASP A 211 -5.57 -0.27 0.69
N ASP A 212 -5.65 -1.58 0.54
CA ASP A 212 -5.91 -2.31 -0.72
C ASP A 212 -5.08 -1.76 -1.92
N PRO A 213 -3.72 -1.66 -1.82
CA PRO A 213 -2.89 -0.94 -2.79
C PRO A 213 -2.91 -1.53 -4.20
N THR A 214 -3.41 -2.75 -4.35
CA THR A 214 -3.46 -3.49 -5.62
C THR A 214 -4.88 -3.64 -6.17
N ARG A 215 -5.88 -2.99 -5.54
CA ARG A 215 -7.27 -3.08 -5.97
C ARG A 215 -7.49 -2.50 -7.37
N GLY A 216 -8.12 -3.30 -8.23
CA GLY A 216 -8.46 -2.89 -9.60
C GLY A 216 -7.25 -2.70 -10.51
N ILE A 217 -6.16 -3.43 -10.26
CA ILE A 217 -4.97 -3.50 -11.10
C ILE A 217 -4.86 -4.90 -11.72
N ASP A 218 -4.25 -4.99 -12.89
CA ASP A 218 -3.97 -6.27 -13.55
C ASP A 218 -2.89 -7.07 -12.81
N VAL A 219 -2.86 -8.38 -13.06
CA VAL A 219 -1.98 -9.33 -12.34
C VAL A 219 -0.49 -9.00 -12.50
N GLY A 220 -0.09 -8.51 -13.69
CA GLY A 220 1.30 -8.14 -13.94
C GLY A 220 1.74 -6.93 -13.11
N ALA A 221 0.89 -5.89 -13.09
CA ALA A 221 1.16 -4.69 -12.30
C ALA A 221 1.08 -4.95 -10.79
N LYS A 222 0.20 -5.87 -10.32
CA LYS A 222 0.19 -6.29 -8.91
C LYS A 222 1.55 -6.82 -8.46
N TYR A 223 2.16 -7.71 -9.25
CA TYR A 223 3.46 -8.28 -8.91
C TYR A 223 4.54 -7.20 -8.77
N GLU A 224 4.58 -6.21 -9.67
CA GLU A 224 5.52 -5.10 -9.58
C GLU A 224 5.32 -4.26 -8.30
N ILE A 225 4.07 -4.08 -7.86
CA ILE A 225 3.75 -3.43 -6.59
C ILE A 225 4.22 -4.27 -5.39
N TYR A 226 4.08 -5.60 -5.43
CA TYR A 226 4.60 -6.46 -4.36
C TYR A 226 6.12 -6.39 -4.27
N GLU A 227 6.85 -6.41 -5.41
CA GLU A 227 8.30 -6.21 -5.43
C GLU A 227 8.70 -4.87 -4.82
N LEU A 228 7.97 -3.80 -5.15
CA LEU A 228 8.20 -2.48 -4.59
C LEU A 228 8.03 -2.47 -3.06
N ILE A 229 6.94 -3.05 -2.54
CA ILE A 229 6.66 -3.15 -1.11
C ILE A 229 7.77 -3.91 -0.39
N ILE A 230 8.19 -5.06 -0.92
CA ILE A 230 9.25 -5.88 -0.32
C ILE A 230 10.60 -5.14 -0.36
N ASN A 231 10.92 -4.46 -1.47
CA ASN A 231 12.15 -3.69 -1.59
C ASN A 231 12.19 -2.49 -0.63
N MET A 232 11.07 -1.82 -0.40
CA MET A 232 10.97 -0.78 0.62
C MET A 232 11.22 -1.35 2.04
N ALA A 233 10.66 -2.51 2.35
CA ALA A 233 10.92 -3.17 3.64
C ALA A 233 12.38 -3.57 3.81
N LYS A 234 13.05 -4.10 2.77
CA LYS A 234 14.49 -4.37 2.76
C LYS A 234 15.34 -3.13 3.03
N GLN A 235 14.89 -1.96 2.57
CA GLN A 235 15.53 -0.67 2.86
C GLN A 235 15.24 -0.15 4.28
N GLY A 236 14.56 -0.93 5.11
CA GLY A 236 14.24 -0.60 6.50
C GLY A 236 12.98 0.27 6.67
N LYS A 237 12.17 0.46 5.62
CA LYS A 237 10.86 1.10 5.77
C LYS A 237 9.91 0.19 6.54
N THR A 238 9.10 0.76 7.40
CA THR A 238 8.05 0.03 8.13
C THR A 238 6.77 0.06 7.30
N ILE A 239 6.23 -1.10 6.98
CA ILE A 239 5.11 -1.22 6.05
C ILE A 239 3.89 -1.79 6.77
N ILE A 240 2.75 -1.15 6.61
CA ILE A 240 1.44 -1.68 7.00
C ILE A 240 0.61 -1.86 5.72
N VAL A 241 0.17 -3.08 5.45
CA VAL A 241 -0.67 -3.39 4.28
C VAL A 241 -2.00 -3.94 4.75
N VAL A 242 -3.08 -3.33 4.32
CA VAL A 242 -4.42 -3.91 4.37
C VAL A 242 -4.71 -4.49 2.99
N SER A 243 -5.24 -5.71 2.92
CA SER A 243 -5.80 -6.25 1.70
C SER A 243 -7.09 -7.02 1.97
N SER A 244 -8.04 -6.87 1.08
CA SER A 244 -9.25 -7.68 1.02
C SER A 244 -9.00 -9.06 0.42
N GLU A 245 -7.88 -9.23 -0.29
CA GLU A 245 -7.48 -10.50 -0.89
C GLU A 245 -6.56 -11.28 0.06
N MET A 246 -7.10 -12.31 0.71
CA MET A 246 -6.34 -13.15 1.65
C MET A 246 -5.04 -13.72 1.06
N PRO A 247 -4.98 -14.18 -0.21
CA PRO A 247 -3.74 -14.65 -0.79
C PRO A 247 -2.64 -13.58 -0.86
N GLU A 248 -2.99 -12.29 -1.01
CA GLU A 248 -2.01 -11.21 -1.00
C GLU A 248 -1.36 -11.08 0.38
N ILE A 249 -2.18 -11.00 1.43
CA ILE A 249 -1.69 -10.91 2.80
C ILE A 249 -0.78 -12.08 3.14
N LEU A 250 -1.16 -13.30 2.80
CA LEU A 250 -0.33 -14.50 3.00
C LEU A 250 0.94 -14.49 2.14
N GLY A 251 0.90 -13.84 0.97
CA GLY A 251 2.00 -13.85 0.00
C GLY A 251 3.09 -12.81 0.23
N ILE A 252 2.78 -11.68 0.91
CA ILE A 252 3.71 -10.53 0.96
C ILE A 252 4.03 -10.03 2.38
N THR A 253 3.47 -10.62 3.44
CA THR A 253 3.65 -10.11 4.81
C THR A 253 4.52 -11.00 5.68
N ASN A 254 5.07 -10.44 6.76
CA ASN A 254 5.80 -11.18 7.79
C ASN A 254 4.87 -11.66 8.91
N ARG A 255 3.97 -10.80 9.37
CA ARG A 255 2.93 -11.09 10.36
C ARG A 255 1.61 -10.49 9.93
N ILE A 256 0.51 -11.04 10.44
CA ILE A 256 -0.85 -10.64 10.10
C ILE A 256 -1.62 -10.34 11.39
N GLY A 257 -2.12 -9.11 11.52
CA GLY A 257 -3.15 -8.74 12.48
C GLY A 257 -4.52 -9.01 11.89
N VAL A 258 -5.34 -9.80 12.56
CA VAL A 258 -6.69 -10.11 12.08
C VAL A 258 -7.70 -9.25 12.82
N MET A 259 -8.44 -8.45 12.05
CA MET A 259 -9.50 -7.58 12.56
C MET A 259 -10.86 -8.28 12.51
N SER A 260 -11.64 -8.12 13.57
CA SER A 260 -13.03 -8.58 13.66
C SER A 260 -13.86 -7.55 14.40
N ASN A 261 -14.87 -7.00 13.75
CA ASN A 261 -15.83 -6.04 14.33
C ASN A 261 -15.18 -4.94 15.19
N GLY A 262 -14.17 -4.25 14.61
CA GLY A 262 -13.45 -3.14 15.25
C GLY A 262 -12.46 -3.53 16.34
N ARG A 263 -12.15 -4.82 16.49
CA ARG A 263 -11.18 -5.36 17.46
C ARG A 263 -10.08 -6.13 16.78
N LEU A 264 -8.92 -6.18 17.40
CA LEU A 264 -7.84 -7.07 16.99
C LEU A 264 -8.10 -8.47 17.57
N ALA A 265 -8.48 -9.41 16.70
CA ALA A 265 -8.82 -10.79 17.10
C ALA A 265 -7.60 -11.65 17.42
N GLY A 266 -6.46 -11.33 16.82
CA GLY A 266 -5.17 -11.99 17.03
C GLY A 266 -4.11 -11.46 16.09
N ILE A 267 -2.84 -11.79 16.37
CA ILE A 267 -1.68 -11.58 15.50
C ILE A 267 -1.03 -12.92 15.26
N VAL A 268 -0.75 -13.28 14.02
CA VAL A 268 -0.15 -14.55 13.62
C VAL A 268 1.08 -14.32 12.74
N ASN A 269 2.04 -15.25 12.78
CA ASN A 269 3.14 -15.28 11.83
C ASN A 269 2.64 -15.79 10.47
N THR A 270 2.95 -15.11 9.40
CA THR A 270 2.45 -15.48 8.07
C THR A 270 2.90 -16.87 7.64
N LYS A 271 4.11 -17.29 8.01
CA LYS A 271 4.66 -18.61 7.67
C LYS A 271 4.04 -19.78 8.46
N GLU A 272 3.32 -19.48 9.56
CA GLU A 272 2.79 -20.48 10.52
C GLU A 272 1.26 -20.53 10.48
N THR A 273 0.61 -19.71 9.65
CA THR A 273 -0.84 -19.63 9.54
C THR A 273 -1.35 -20.10 8.18
N ASN A 274 -2.66 -20.21 8.07
CA ASN A 274 -3.36 -20.59 6.85
C ASN A 274 -4.68 -19.84 6.69
N GLN A 275 -5.34 -20.03 5.56
CA GLN A 275 -6.59 -19.33 5.23
C GLN A 275 -7.72 -19.64 6.23
N GLU A 276 -7.83 -20.87 6.72
CA GLU A 276 -8.86 -21.30 7.66
C GLU A 276 -8.72 -20.57 9.01
N GLU A 277 -7.49 -20.48 9.53
CA GLU A 277 -7.22 -19.76 10.78
C GLU A 277 -7.53 -18.27 10.66
N LEU A 278 -7.14 -17.62 9.55
CA LEU A 278 -7.46 -16.20 9.30
C LEU A 278 -8.97 -15.97 9.24
N LEU A 279 -9.73 -16.84 8.57
CA LEU A 279 -11.19 -16.78 8.54
C LEU A 279 -11.80 -16.95 9.93
N ARG A 280 -11.34 -17.95 10.69
CA ARG A 280 -11.81 -18.21 12.06
C ARG A 280 -11.59 -17.00 12.97
N LEU A 281 -10.42 -16.38 12.90
CA LEU A 281 -10.11 -15.16 13.68
C LEU A 281 -10.96 -13.97 13.20
N SER A 282 -11.19 -13.80 11.90
CA SER A 282 -11.97 -12.68 11.37
C SER A 282 -13.45 -12.75 11.76
N ALA A 283 -13.95 -13.92 12.12
CA ALA A 283 -15.32 -14.14 12.61
C ALA A 283 -15.47 -14.11 14.14
N LYS A 284 -14.38 -13.92 14.89
CA LYS A 284 -14.34 -14.09 16.36
C LYS A 284 -15.29 -13.20 17.15
N TYR A 285 -15.59 -12.00 16.65
CA TYR A 285 -16.41 -10.98 17.32
C TYR A 285 -17.64 -10.56 16.50
N LEU A 286 -18.10 -11.42 15.58
CA LEU A 286 -19.34 -11.25 14.83
C LEU A 286 -20.58 -11.48 15.71
#